data_d8b07d62ebc78de7609ef6575e3c4b56
#
_entry.id   d8b07d62ebc78de7609ef6575e3c4b56
#
_cell.length_a   1.000
_cell.length_b   1.000
_cell.length_c   1.000
_cell.angle_alpha   90.00
_cell.angle_beta   90.00
_cell.angle_gamma   90.00
#
_symmetry.space_group_name_H-M   'P 1'
#
loop_
_entity.id
_entity.type
_entity.pdbx_description
1 polymer ?
#
loop_
_entity_poly.entity_id
_entity_poly.type
_entity_poly.pdbx_seq_one_letter_code
_entity_poly.pdbx_strand_id
1 'polypeptide(L)'
;MNKLKTIFKKSVAEDDGQAAAEESAIRNPQSTIGAPRFLDPEVLARITSLELLARTVVEGFVSGLHRSPYTGFSTEFAEHRQYMPGDDLRYLDWKLLGRTDRYYIKKYRADTNVQCHILIDASASMRYTTTGVTKMQYAQFLASSLAYLATRQQDAVGLMAFDSEIHTHVPAQNRTGHLRTIFGRIERLVAGNETRLAETLHLAAERVTRRGVIVVISDFYDDPDAIIKALQHLRFKGNDVIVFHVLDKNETDFEFTEPVLLEDSETEEQIHVLPDVLADGYRNAVREHIDRLREGAAQNKIDYELFTTDKPLDFALFSFLARRARQ
;
A
#
# COMPACT_ATOMS: atom_id res chain seq x y z
N MET A 1 15.78 22.38 -5.34
CA MET A 1 14.97 21.17 -5.03
C MET A 1 14.61 20.31 -6.25
N ASN A 2 14.92 20.73 -7.46
CA ASN A 2 14.76 19.89 -8.66
C ASN A 2 15.80 18.76 -8.82
N LYS A 3 16.70 18.54 -7.87
CA LYS A 3 17.83 17.60 -8.03
C LYS A 3 17.52 16.13 -7.70
N LEU A 4 16.41 15.84 -7.01
CA LEU A 4 16.06 14.45 -6.65
C LEU A 4 15.26 13.75 -7.75
N LYS A 5 14.56 14.48 -8.61
CA LYS A 5 13.84 13.92 -9.77
C LYS A 5 14.78 13.33 -10.84
N THR A 6 16.05 13.73 -10.81
CA THR A 6 17.04 13.50 -11.90
C THR A 6 17.77 12.16 -11.80
N ILE A 7 17.45 11.26 -10.85
CA ILE A 7 18.47 10.26 -10.47
C ILE A 7 18.14 8.81 -10.87
N PHE A 8 16.95 8.42 -11.32
CA PHE A 8 16.66 6.99 -11.49
C PHE A 8 16.09 6.53 -12.83
N LYS A 9 16.96 6.04 -13.68
CA LYS A 9 16.66 4.96 -14.63
C LYS A 9 17.94 4.27 -15.08
N LYS A 10 18.09 3.00 -14.74
CA LYS A 10 19.11 2.13 -15.32
C LYS A 10 18.53 1.47 -16.58
N SER A 11 19.02 1.81 -17.75
CA SER A 11 18.86 1.01 -18.95
C SER A 11 19.75 -0.23 -18.79
N VAL A 12 19.15 -1.40 -18.70
CA VAL A 12 19.87 -2.67 -18.79
C VAL A 12 20.20 -2.88 -20.27
N ALA A 13 21.44 -2.68 -20.65
CA ALA A 13 21.98 -3.24 -21.89
C ALA A 13 22.06 -4.75 -21.71
N GLU A 14 21.40 -5.49 -22.59
CA GLU A 14 21.54 -6.94 -22.70
C GLU A 14 23.02 -7.26 -23.05
N ASP A 15 23.69 -7.96 -22.15
CA ASP A 15 24.98 -8.60 -22.44
C ASP A 15 24.76 -10.11 -22.35
N ASP A 16 24.81 -10.76 -23.54
CA ASP A 16 24.88 -12.21 -23.70
C ASP A 16 26.22 -12.71 -23.29
N GLY A 17 26.32 -13.49 -22.23
CA GLY A 17 27.62 -14.05 -21.82
C GLY A 17 27.54 -15.17 -20.78
N GLN A 18 27.33 -16.37 -21.29
CA GLN A 18 27.84 -17.68 -20.84
C GLN A 18 28.14 -17.98 -19.36
N ALA A 19 27.55 -19.10 -18.98
CA ALA A 19 27.72 -19.97 -17.84
C ALA A 19 29.18 -20.20 -17.37
N ALA A 20 29.37 -20.23 -16.05
CA ALA A 20 30.29 -21.14 -15.38
C ALA A 20 29.73 -21.52 -14.01
N ALA A 21 29.59 -22.81 -13.85
CA ALA A 21 29.22 -23.43 -12.57
C ALA A 21 30.48 -23.43 -11.64
N GLU A 22 30.24 -23.15 -10.36
CA GLU A 22 31.10 -23.71 -9.31
C GLU A 22 30.30 -23.95 -8.02
N GLU A 23 30.36 -25.20 -7.58
CA GLU A 23 29.94 -25.73 -6.29
C GLU A 23 30.74 -25.11 -5.14
N SER A 24 30.11 -24.76 -4.05
CA SER A 24 30.43 -25.40 -2.75
C SER A 24 29.92 -24.62 -1.55
N ALA A 25 29.65 -25.39 -0.53
CA ALA A 25 29.54 -25.06 0.89
C ALA A 25 28.12 -24.92 1.47
N ILE A 26 27.59 -26.08 1.83
CA ILE A 26 26.58 -26.25 2.87
C ILE A 26 27.10 -25.61 4.17
N ARG A 27 26.51 -24.49 4.57
CA ARG A 27 26.56 -24.00 5.96
C ARG A 27 25.14 -23.98 6.54
N ASN A 28 24.99 -24.79 7.57
CA ASN A 28 23.84 -24.99 8.40
C ASN A 28 23.32 -23.62 8.94
N PRO A 29 22.11 -23.16 8.61
CA PRO A 29 21.53 -22.00 9.27
C PRO A 29 20.74 -22.45 10.48
N GLN A 30 21.18 -22.01 11.63
CA GLN A 30 20.40 -22.03 12.86
C GLN A 30 19.06 -21.34 12.64
N SER A 31 18.01 -22.03 13.01
CA SER A 31 16.61 -21.69 12.92
C SER A 31 16.25 -20.34 13.53
N THR A 32 16.08 -19.34 12.71
CA THR A 32 15.10 -18.26 12.93
C THR A 32 13.82 -18.72 12.26
N ILE A 33 12.73 -18.79 12.99
CA ILE A 33 11.39 -19.08 12.47
C ILE A 33 11.05 -17.88 11.58
N GLY A 34 11.40 -18.00 10.31
CA GLY A 34 11.14 -16.99 9.29
C GLY A 34 9.63 -16.88 9.03
N ALA A 35 9.14 -15.66 8.91
CA ALA A 35 7.84 -15.37 8.33
C ALA A 35 7.64 -16.19 7.05
N PRO A 36 6.42 -16.64 6.74
CA PRO A 36 6.18 -17.48 5.59
C PRO A 36 6.64 -16.77 4.31
N ARG A 37 7.62 -17.35 3.62
CA ARG A 37 8.20 -16.85 2.35
C ARG A 37 7.17 -16.62 1.22
N PHE A 38 5.91 -16.92 1.47
CA PHE A 38 4.80 -16.78 0.52
C PHE A 38 4.37 -15.32 0.26
N LEU A 39 4.83 -14.37 1.06
CA LEU A 39 4.50 -12.94 0.92
C LEU A 39 5.67 -12.12 0.40
N ASP A 40 6.74 -12.80 -0.01
CA ASP A 40 7.90 -12.20 -0.66
C ASP A 40 7.49 -11.64 -2.05
N PRO A 41 7.76 -10.37 -2.35
CA PRO A 41 7.37 -9.73 -3.60
C PRO A 41 7.88 -10.47 -4.86
N GLU A 42 9.08 -11.02 -4.84
CA GLU A 42 9.63 -11.79 -5.96
C GLU A 42 8.87 -13.09 -6.21
N VAL A 43 8.38 -13.75 -5.16
CA VAL A 43 7.53 -14.94 -5.27
C VAL A 43 6.15 -14.56 -5.76
N LEU A 44 5.59 -13.45 -5.26
CA LEU A 44 4.30 -12.94 -5.68
C LEU A 44 4.29 -12.51 -7.14
N ALA A 45 5.39 -11.97 -7.66
CA ALA A 45 5.52 -11.56 -9.06
C ALA A 45 5.36 -12.73 -10.05
N ARG A 46 5.53 -13.98 -9.60
CA ARG A 46 5.30 -15.20 -10.41
C ARG A 46 3.82 -15.58 -10.52
N ILE A 47 2.96 -14.97 -9.73
CA ILE A 47 1.51 -15.23 -9.77
C ILE A 47 0.89 -14.33 -10.85
N THR A 48 0.40 -14.94 -11.92
CA THR A 48 -0.14 -14.24 -13.08
C THR A 48 -1.44 -13.48 -12.79
N SER A 49 -2.26 -13.96 -11.83
CA SER A 49 -3.56 -13.36 -11.49
C SER A 49 -3.48 -12.54 -10.22
N LEU A 50 -3.75 -11.25 -10.29
CA LEU A 50 -3.82 -10.36 -9.12
C LEU A 50 -4.93 -10.78 -8.13
N GLU A 51 -6.02 -11.38 -8.63
CA GLU A 51 -7.08 -11.93 -7.76
C GLU A 51 -6.56 -13.07 -6.89
N LEU A 52 -5.82 -14.00 -7.49
CA LEU A 52 -5.21 -15.12 -6.76
C LEU A 52 -4.13 -14.63 -5.81
N LEU A 53 -3.31 -13.69 -6.26
CA LEU A 53 -2.28 -13.05 -5.44
C LEU A 53 -2.89 -12.37 -4.21
N ALA A 54 -3.86 -11.48 -4.41
CA ALA A 54 -4.52 -10.74 -3.34
C ALA A 54 -5.18 -11.69 -2.32
N ARG A 55 -5.83 -12.73 -2.80
CA ARG A 55 -6.41 -13.76 -1.96
C ARG A 55 -5.35 -14.48 -1.15
N THR A 56 -4.26 -14.93 -1.76
CA THR A 56 -3.17 -15.66 -1.10
C THR A 56 -2.51 -14.79 -0.03
N VAL A 57 -2.22 -13.53 -0.34
CA VAL A 57 -1.63 -12.57 0.59
C VAL A 57 -2.53 -12.35 1.80
N VAL A 58 -3.81 -12.06 1.58
CA VAL A 58 -4.74 -11.75 2.67
C VAL A 58 -5.09 -12.98 3.49
N GLU A 59 -5.31 -14.14 2.88
CA GLU A 59 -5.58 -15.38 3.60
C GLU A 59 -4.37 -15.87 4.38
N GLY A 60 -3.17 -15.76 3.82
CA GLY A 60 -1.91 -16.04 4.50
C GLY A 60 -1.69 -15.13 5.70
N PHE A 61 -1.92 -13.85 5.52
CA PHE A 61 -1.85 -12.83 6.56
C PHE A 61 -2.86 -13.11 7.70
N VAL A 62 -4.14 -13.31 7.38
CA VAL A 62 -5.20 -13.60 8.37
C VAL A 62 -4.89 -14.91 9.12
N SER A 63 -4.42 -15.96 8.43
CA SER A 63 -4.01 -17.22 9.06
C SER A 63 -2.78 -17.05 9.96
N GLY A 64 -1.86 -16.16 9.59
CA GLY A 64 -0.70 -15.77 10.41
C GLY A 64 -1.11 -15.06 11.70
N LEU A 65 -2.10 -14.16 11.63
CA LEU A 65 -2.66 -13.46 12.80
C LEU A 65 -3.26 -14.43 13.82
N HIS A 66 -3.93 -15.50 13.38
CA HIS A 66 -4.48 -16.52 14.30
C HIS A 66 -3.41 -17.31 15.07
N ARG A 67 -2.16 -17.32 14.59
CA ARG A 67 -1.01 -17.95 15.28
C ARG A 67 -0.22 -16.97 16.15
N SER A 68 -0.51 -15.68 16.06
CA SER A 68 0.13 -14.65 16.88
C SER A 68 -0.62 -14.46 18.20
N PRO A 69 0.08 -14.24 19.35
CA PRO A 69 -0.57 -13.95 20.62
C PRO A 69 -1.37 -12.64 20.65
N TYR A 70 -1.39 -11.89 19.58
CA TYR A 70 -2.26 -10.73 19.41
C TYR A 70 -3.68 -11.17 19.03
N THR A 71 -4.41 -11.73 20.02
CA THR A 71 -5.83 -12.01 19.93
C THR A 71 -6.62 -10.71 20.02
N GLY A 72 -7.27 -10.29 18.90
CA GLY A 72 -8.10 -9.08 18.92
C GLY A 72 -8.84 -8.75 17.62
N PHE A 73 -8.58 -9.46 16.55
CA PHE A 73 -9.22 -9.17 15.25
C PHE A 73 -10.23 -10.25 14.83
N SER A 74 -11.28 -10.44 15.65
CA SER A 74 -12.44 -11.21 15.21
C SER A 74 -13.47 -10.27 14.63
N THR A 75 -13.70 -10.34 13.33
CA THR A 75 -14.66 -9.52 12.57
C THR A 75 -16.10 -10.01 12.68
N GLU A 76 -16.38 -11.03 13.50
CA GLU A 76 -17.72 -11.61 13.65
C GLU A 76 -18.02 -12.00 15.10
N PHE A 77 -18.03 -11.04 16.00
CA PHE A 77 -18.65 -11.28 17.29
C PHE A 77 -19.76 -10.25 17.55
N ALA A 78 -21.00 -10.68 17.37
CA ALA A 78 -22.14 -9.97 17.91
C ALA A 78 -22.05 -10.11 19.44
N GLU A 79 -21.72 -9.03 20.13
CA GLU A 79 -21.74 -8.97 21.57
C GLU A 79 -23.20 -9.03 22.06
N HIS A 80 -23.51 -10.04 22.88
CA HIS A 80 -24.79 -10.08 23.57
C HIS A 80 -24.70 -9.14 24.77
N ARG A 81 -25.34 -7.99 24.69
CA ARG A 81 -25.51 -7.10 25.84
C ARG A 81 -26.79 -7.47 26.57
N GLN A 82 -26.75 -7.50 27.89
CA GLN A 82 -27.96 -7.67 28.70
C GLN A 82 -28.94 -6.51 28.40
N TYR A 83 -30.19 -6.84 28.20
CA TYR A 83 -31.30 -5.87 27.99
C TYR A 83 -31.35 -4.84 29.11
N MET A 84 -31.49 -3.58 28.75
CA MET A 84 -31.82 -2.48 29.68
C MET A 84 -33.18 -1.88 29.32
N PRO A 85 -33.96 -1.45 30.31
CA PRO A 85 -35.22 -0.77 30.03
C PRO A 85 -35.04 0.44 29.11
N GLY A 86 -35.73 0.44 27.97
CA GLY A 86 -35.58 1.43 26.90
C GLY A 86 -34.92 0.91 25.62
N ASP A 87 -34.36 -0.28 25.64
CA ASP A 87 -33.82 -0.92 24.42
C ASP A 87 -34.95 -1.42 23.50
N ASP A 88 -34.71 -1.37 22.16
CA ASP A 88 -35.68 -1.83 21.18
C ASP A 88 -35.79 -3.37 21.18
N LEU A 89 -36.98 -3.88 21.49
CA LEU A 89 -37.27 -5.31 21.58
C LEU A 89 -37.10 -6.08 20.27
N ARG A 90 -37.03 -5.40 19.12
CA ARG A 90 -36.75 -6.04 17.82
C ARG A 90 -35.38 -6.70 17.75
N TYR A 91 -34.45 -6.24 18.57
CA TYR A 91 -33.08 -6.80 18.64
C TYR A 91 -32.88 -7.84 19.74
N LEU A 92 -33.97 -8.26 20.40
CA LEU A 92 -33.93 -9.29 21.45
C LEU A 92 -33.57 -10.67 20.86
N ASP A 93 -32.62 -11.38 21.50
CA ASP A 93 -32.33 -12.74 21.13
C ASP A 93 -33.30 -13.73 21.79
N TRP A 94 -34.40 -14.01 21.11
CA TRP A 94 -35.43 -14.95 21.57
C TRP A 94 -34.90 -16.38 21.75
N LYS A 95 -33.85 -16.80 21.03
CA LYS A 95 -33.24 -18.14 21.18
C LYS A 95 -32.42 -18.22 22.46
N LEU A 96 -31.70 -17.16 22.80
CA LEU A 96 -30.90 -17.09 24.01
C LEU A 96 -31.81 -16.94 25.25
N LEU A 97 -32.90 -16.15 25.14
CA LEU A 97 -33.89 -16.06 26.18
C LEU A 97 -34.48 -17.44 26.54
N GLY A 98 -34.87 -18.25 25.54
CA GLY A 98 -35.40 -19.60 25.76
C GLY A 98 -34.43 -20.60 26.36
N ARG A 99 -33.13 -20.29 26.40
CA ARG A 99 -32.07 -21.16 26.98
C ARG A 99 -31.59 -20.71 28.37
N THR A 100 -31.57 -19.38 28.58
CA THR A 100 -30.90 -18.79 29.74
C THR A 100 -31.85 -18.04 30.68
N ASP A 101 -33.10 -17.87 30.28
CA ASP A 101 -34.14 -17.11 31.00
C ASP A 101 -33.70 -15.64 31.28
N ARG A 102 -32.76 -15.12 30.46
CA ARG A 102 -32.24 -13.75 30.54
C ARG A 102 -32.40 -13.04 29.22
N TYR A 103 -32.77 -11.76 29.31
CA TYR A 103 -32.93 -10.92 28.12
C TYR A 103 -31.60 -10.39 27.61
N TYR A 104 -31.23 -10.72 26.37
CA TYR A 104 -30.06 -10.23 25.70
C TYR A 104 -30.44 -9.56 24.38
N ILE A 105 -29.81 -8.44 24.10
CA ILE A 105 -29.89 -7.75 22.81
C ILE A 105 -28.71 -8.13 21.95
N LYS A 106 -28.99 -8.48 20.70
CA LYS A 106 -27.99 -8.62 19.66
C LYS A 106 -27.49 -7.23 19.30
N LYS A 107 -26.31 -6.85 19.76
CA LYS A 107 -25.58 -5.73 19.18
C LYS A 107 -25.04 -6.17 17.83
N TYR A 108 -25.70 -5.73 16.78
CA TYR A 108 -25.07 -5.71 15.48
C TYR A 108 -24.05 -4.57 15.51
N ARG A 109 -22.78 -4.83 15.19
CA ARG A 109 -21.95 -3.73 14.72
C ARG A 109 -22.71 -3.18 13.53
N ALA A 110 -23.03 -1.88 13.58
CA ALA A 110 -23.53 -1.22 12.40
C ALA A 110 -22.53 -1.49 11.30
N ASP A 111 -22.97 -2.15 10.21
CA ASP A 111 -22.18 -2.26 8.99
C ASP A 111 -21.98 -0.83 8.50
N THR A 112 -20.94 -0.20 9.01
CA THR A 112 -20.47 1.07 8.46
C THR A 112 -19.86 0.68 7.13
N ASN A 113 -20.65 0.80 6.04
CA ASN A 113 -20.18 0.71 4.67
C ASN A 113 -19.20 1.88 4.44
N VAL A 114 -18.00 1.75 5.00
CA VAL A 114 -16.95 2.73 4.83
C VAL A 114 -16.51 2.71 3.37
N GLN A 115 -16.34 3.89 2.77
CA GLN A 115 -15.74 3.96 1.45
C GLN A 115 -14.22 3.89 1.58
N CYS A 116 -13.59 2.96 0.86
CA CYS A 116 -12.15 2.83 0.75
C CYS A 116 -11.74 3.22 -0.67
N HIS A 117 -11.07 4.36 -0.81
CA HIS A 117 -10.54 4.84 -2.08
C HIS A 117 -9.04 4.55 -2.15
N ILE A 118 -8.63 3.77 -3.14
CA ILE A 118 -7.23 3.45 -3.40
C ILE A 118 -6.75 4.34 -4.54
N LEU A 119 -5.76 5.17 -4.28
CA LEU A 119 -5.12 6.08 -5.22
C LEU A 119 -3.73 5.52 -5.55
N ILE A 120 -3.46 5.23 -6.81
CA ILE A 120 -2.20 4.65 -7.28
C ILE A 120 -1.50 5.62 -8.22
N ASP A 121 -0.28 5.94 -7.90
CA ASP A 121 0.63 6.67 -8.78
C ASP A 121 1.09 5.74 -9.91
N ALA A 122 0.93 6.21 -11.14
CA ALA A 122 1.34 5.51 -12.36
C ALA A 122 2.37 6.33 -13.15
N SER A 123 3.14 7.17 -12.47
CA SER A 123 4.21 7.97 -13.07
C SER A 123 5.37 7.13 -13.60
N ALA A 124 6.21 7.73 -14.42
CA ALA A 124 7.36 7.07 -15.02
C ALA A 124 8.36 6.54 -13.97
N SER A 125 8.53 7.26 -12.85
CA SER A 125 9.40 6.86 -11.75
C SER A 125 9.01 5.51 -11.13
N MET A 126 7.74 5.13 -11.18
CA MET A 126 7.24 3.85 -10.67
C MET A 126 7.71 2.61 -11.46
N ARG A 127 8.39 2.80 -12.61
CA ARG A 127 9.01 1.70 -13.37
C ARG A 127 10.30 1.21 -12.75
N TYR A 128 10.91 2.00 -11.90
CA TYR A 128 12.24 1.70 -11.36
C TYR A 128 12.25 0.40 -10.55
N THR A 129 13.33 -0.38 -10.69
CA THR A 129 13.60 -1.59 -9.92
C THR A 129 15.08 -1.94 -9.92
N THR A 130 15.54 -2.48 -8.81
CA THR A 130 16.85 -3.18 -8.68
C THR A 130 16.68 -4.61 -8.18
N THR A 131 15.48 -4.97 -7.72
CA THR A 131 15.16 -6.27 -7.10
C THR A 131 14.35 -7.20 -8.01
N GLY A 132 14.09 -6.80 -9.27
CA GLY A 132 13.24 -7.57 -10.20
C GLY A 132 11.74 -7.29 -10.06
N VAL A 133 11.30 -6.64 -8.99
CA VAL A 133 9.91 -6.16 -8.80
C VAL A 133 9.90 -4.64 -8.88
N THR A 134 9.20 -4.08 -9.86
CA THR A 134 9.10 -2.62 -10.00
C THR A 134 8.24 -2.03 -8.88
N LYS A 135 8.45 -0.74 -8.56
CA LYS A 135 7.58 -0.02 -7.63
C LYS A 135 6.10 -0.12 -8.04
N MET A 136 5.83 -0.04 -9.36
CA MET A 136 4.48 -0.21 -9.91
C MET A 136 3.90 -1.59 -9.62
N GLN A 137 4.66 -2.67 -9.85
CA GLN A 137 4.20 -4.03 -9.54
C GLN A 137 3.93 -4.18 -8.04
N TYR A 138 4.82 -3.67 -7.19
CA TYR A 138 4.61 -3.69 -5.75
C TYR A 138 3.34 -2.92 -5.35
N ALA A 139 3.12 -1.74 -5.92
CA ALA A 139 1.90 -0.95 -5.72
C ALA A 139 0.63 -1.68 -6.19
N GLN A 140 0.69 -2.39 -7.32
CA GLN A 140 -0.41 -3.22 -7.82
C GLN A 140 -0.73 -4.37 -6.86
N PHE A 141 0.28 -5.05 -6.32
CA PHE A 141 0.10 -6.14 -5.34
C PHE A 141 -0.53 -5.61 -4.06
N LEU A 142 -0.03 -4.49 -3.56
CA LEU A 142 -0.54 -3.84 -2.36
C LEU A 142 -1.99 -3.37 -2.53
N ALA A 143 -2.27 -2.65 -3.61
CA ALA A 143 -3.61 -2.15 -3.94
C ALA A 143 -4.63 -3.27 -4.09
N SER A 144 -4.25 -4.36 -4.78
CA SER A 144 -5.11 -5.52 -4.96
C SER A 144 -5.41 -6.22 -3.64
N SER A 145 -4.40 -6.38 -2.79
CA SER A 145 -4.55 -6.99 -1.46
C SER A 145 -5.46 -6.14 -0.55
N LEU A 146 -5.31 -4.82 -0.57
CA LEU A 146 -6.15 -3.89 0.17
C LEU A 146 -7.60 -3.89 -0.34
N ALA A 147 -7.79 -3.90 -1.68
CA ALA A 147 -9.12 -3.98 -2.28
C ALA A 147 -9.85 -5.27 -1.88
N TYR A 148 -9.14 -6.40 -1.91
CA TYR A 148 -9.68 -7.68 -1.46
C TYR A 148 -10.04 -7.67 0.02
N LEU A 149 -9.14 -7.15 0.87
CA LEU A 149 -9.33 -7.06 2.31
C LEU A 149 -10.54 -6.17 2.66
N ALA A 150 -10.63 -4.97 2.07
CA ALA A 150 -11.74 -4.05 2.29
C ALA A 150 -13.08 -4.65 1.82
N THR A 151 -13.10 -5.33 0.66
CA THR A 151 -14.30 -6.03 0.18
C THR A 151 -14.74 -7.16 1.12
N ARG A 152 -13.80 -7.91 1.71
CA ARG A 152 -14.12 -8.92 2.73
C ARG A 152 -14.74 -8.31 3.99
N GLN A 153 -14.41 -7.06 4.30
CA GLN A 153 -14.99 -6.30 5.40
C GLN A 153 -16.31 -5.60 5.03
N GLN A 154 -16.87 -5.91 3.85
CA GLN A 154 -18.10 -5.31 3.34
C GLN A 154 -17.99 -3.81 3.05
N ASP A 155 -16.77 -3.28 2.87
CA ASP A 155 -16.59 -1.89 2.49
C ASP A 155 -16.81 -1.66 0.99
N ALA A 156 -17.16 -0.42 0.65
CA ALA A 156 -17.23 0.03 -0.72
C ALA A 156 -15.85 0.44 -1.22
N VAL A 157 -15.29 -0.27 -2.21
CA VAL A 157 -13.94 -0.01 -2.74
C VAL A 157 -14.00 0.80 -4.02
N GLY A 158 -13.22 1.87 -4.09
CA GLY A 158 -12.98 2.68 -5.28
C GLY A 158 -11.49 2.69 -5.67
N LEU A 159 -11.22 2.98 -6.92
CA LEU A 159 -9.85 3.07 -7.46
C LEU A 159 -9.69 4.35 -8.27
N MET A 160 -8.58 5.04 -8.06
CA MET A 160 -8.08 6.08 -8.94
C MET A 160 -6.63 5.77 -9.30
N ALA A 161 -6.25 5.88 -10.57
CA ALA A 161 -4.87 5.85 -10.98
C ALA A 161 -4.54 7.14 -11.73
N PHE A 162 -3.36 7.67 -11.48
CA PHE A 162 -2.97 8.98 -11.95
C PHE A 162 -1.46 9.05 -12.26
N ASP A 163 -1.11 9.98 -13.10
CA ASP A 163 0.23 10.51 -13.34
C ASP A 163 0.16 12.05 -13.30
N SER A 164 0.28 12.74 -14.41
CA SER A 164 -0.02 14.19 -14.53
C SER A 164 -1.52 14.50 -14.45
N GLU A 165 -2.37 13.50 -14.68
CA GLU A 165 -3.85 13.58 -14.59
C GLU A 165 -4.47 12.26 -14.11
N ILE A 166 -5.74 12.28 -13.71
CA ILE A 166 -6.46 11.07 -13.31
C ILE A 166 -7.03 10.38 -14.55
N HIS A 167 -6.37 9.34 -15.03
CA HIS A 167 -6.75 8.57 -16.22
C HIS A 167 -7.60 7.33 -15.91
N THR A 168 -7.61 6.86 -14.67
CA THR A 168 -8.50 5.78 -14.22
C THR A 168 -9.30 6.22 -13.02
N HIS A 169 -10.63 6.10 -13.08
CA HIS A 169 -11.51 6.35 -11.95
C HIS A 169 -12.61 5.30 -11.91
N VAL A 170 -12.62 4.49 -10.86
CA VAL A 170 -13.67 3.54 -10.54
C VAL A 170 -14.32 3.97 -9.24
N PRO A 171 -15.59 4.42 -9.25
CA PRO A 171 -16.28 4.86 -8.05
C PRO A 171 -16.39 3.77 -6.99
N ALA A 172 -16.34 4.16 -5.71
CA ALA A 172 -16.45 3.22 -4.60
C ALA A 172 -17.82 2.54 -4.57
N GLN A 173 -17.83 1.21 -4.63
CA GLN A 173 -19.04 0.38 -4.59
C GLN A 173 -18.77 -0.93 -3.85
N ASN A 174 -19.84 -1.48 -3.25
CA ASN A 174 -19.84 -2.79 -2.63
C ASN A 174 -20.94 -3.66 -3.29
N ARG A 175 -20.68 -4.13 -4.49
CA ARG A 175 -21.59 -5.01 -5.24
C ARG A 175 -20.85 -6.21 -5.82
N THR A 176 -21.56 -7.28 -6.03
CA THR A 176 -21.03 -8.50 -6.67
C THR A 176 -20.37 -8.17 -8.00
N GLY A 177 -19.14 -8.67 -8.21
CA GLY A 177 -18.37 -8.45 -9.44
C GLY A 177 -17.58 -7.14 -9.49
N HIS A 178 -17.81 -6.18 -8.57
CA HIS A 178 -17.08 -4.91 -8.55
C HIS A 178 -15.57 -5.10 -8.31
N LEU A 179 -15.21 -5.99 -7.40
CA LEU A 179 -13.81 -6.32 -7.12
C LEU A 179 -13.06 -6.80 -8.36
N ARG A 180 -13.71 -7.62 -9.21
CA ARG A 180 -13.12 -8.07 -10.49
C ARG A 180 -12.87 -6.88 -11.43
N THR A 181 -13.76 -5.89 -11.43
CA THR A 181 -13.53 -4.64 -12.20
C THR A 181 -12.31 -3.89 -11.67
N ILE A 182 -12.14 -3.79 -10.35
CA ILE A 182 -10.97 -3.17 -9.71
C ILE A 182 -9.69 -3.91 -10.14
N PHE A 183 -9.63 -5.25 -10.00
CA PHE A 183 -8.46 -6.04 -10.41
C PHE A 183 -8.12 -5.85 -11.88
N GLY A 184 -9.11 -5.95 -12.78
CA GLY A 184 -8.86 -5.76 -14.21
C GLY A 184 -8.42 -4.33 -14.58
N ARG A 185 -8.68 -3.33 -13.75
CA ARG A 185 -8.14 -1.99 -13.93
C ARG A 185 -6.72 -1.89 -13.40
N ILE A 186 -6.42 -2.46 -12.22
CA ILE A 186 -5.07 -2.49 -11.64
C ILE A 186 -4.11 -3.26 -12.56
N GLU A 187 -4.51 -4.40 -13.11
CA GLU A 187 -3.69 -5.21 -14.03
C GLU A 187 -3.25 -4.45 -15.29
N ARG A 188 -4.07 -3.49 -15.72
CA ARG A 188 -3.81 -2.69 -16.95
C ARG A 188 -3.04 -1.40 -16.67
N LEU A 189 -2.72 -1.10 -15.42
CA LEU A 189 -1.93 0.08 -15.10
C LEU A 189 -0.49 -0.14 -15.58
N VAL A 190 -0.02 0.83 -16.32
CA VAL A 190 1.37 0.89 -16.80
C VAL A 190 1.92 2.24 -16.36
N ALA A 191 3.07 2.23 -15.72
CA ALA A 191 3.75 3.45 -15.36
C ALA A 191 4.20 4.20 -16.63
N GLY A 192 3.91 5.48 -16.74
CA GLY A 192 4.02 6.16 -18.03
C GLY A 192 4.59 7.56 -18.04
N ASN A 193 3.87 8.55 -17.58
CA ASN A 193 4.16 9.96 -17.84
C ASN A 193 4.81 10.65 -16.63
N GLU A 194 5.13 11.96 -16.83
CA GLU A 194 5.53 12.85 -15.74
C GLU A 194 4.49 12.90 -14.63
N THR A 195 4.93 13.16 -13.41
CA THR A 195 4.05 13.30 -12.26
C THR A 195 3.83 14.77 -11.89
N ARG A 196 2.55 15.11 -11.66
CA ARG A 196 2.12 16.31 -10.93
C ARG A 196 1.34 15.89 -9.69
N LEU A 197 2.05 15.20 -8.78
CA LEU A 197 1.43 14.50 -7.65
C LEU A 197 0.54 15.42 -6.82
N ALA A 198 1.06 16.59 -6.41
CA ALA A 198 0.30 17.50 -5.56
C ALA A 198 -0.98 18.01 -6.24
N GLU A 199 -0.90 18.42 -7.52
CA GLU A 199 -2.06 18.88 -8.28
C GLU A 199 -3.10 17.76 -8.44
N THR A 200 -2.64 16.57 -8.75
CA THR A 200 -3.52 15.41 -8.96
C THR A 200 -4.20 14.93 -7.68
N LEU A 201 -3.51 15.00 -6.54
CA LEU A 201 -4.11 14.71 -5.24
C LEU A 201 -5.19 15.75 -4.87
N HIS A 202 -5.01 17.03 -5.24
CA HIS A 202 -6.06 18.04 -5.08
C HIS A 202 -7.29 17.71 -5.94
N LEU A 203 -7.11 17.29 -7.19
CA LEU A 203 -8.20 16.85 -8.06
C LEU A 203 -8.88 15.59 -7.54
N ALA A 204 -8.13 14.64 -7.00
CA ALA A 204 -8.67 13.44 -6.36
C ALA A 204 -9.55 13.81 -5.15
N ALA A 205 -9.13 14.79 -4.34
CA ALA A 205 -9.92 15.29 -3.23
C ALA A 205 -11.28 15.84 -3.68
N GLU A 206 -11.35 16.49 -4.85
CA GLU A 206 -12.63 16.98 -5.40
C GLU A 206 -13.56 15.84 -5.87
N ARG A 207 -13.01 14.73 -6.33
CA ARG A 207 -13.78 13.57 -6.82
C ARG A 207 -14.32 12.67 -5.70
N VAL A 208 -13.68 12.67 -4.53
CA VAL A 208 -14.17 11.92 -3.35
C VAL A 208 -15.29 12.71 -2.70
N THR A 209 -16.52 12.23 -2.86
CA THR A 209 -17.73 12.94 -2.40
C THR A 209 -18.23 12.49 -1.03
N ARG A 210 -17.90 11.28 -0.60
CA ARG A 210 -18.29 10.72 0.70
C ARG A 210 -17.08 10.45 1.56
N ARG A 211 -17.21 10.65 2.84
CA ARG A 211 -16.16 10.38 3.82
C ARG A 211 -15.84 8.90 3.86
N GLY A 212 -14.55 8.60 4.01
CA GLY A 212 -14.04 7.24 4.06
C GLY A 212 -12.55 7.19 4.33
N VAL A 213 -11.95 6.07 4.00
CA VAL A 213 -10.51 5.86 4.03
C VAL A 213 -9.95 6.13 2.64
N ILE A 214 -8.91 6.92 2.56
CA ILE A 214 -8.16 7.17 1.33
C ILE A 214 -6.76 6.61 1.52
N VAL A 215 -6.39 5.66 0.68
CA VAL A 215 -5.03 5.10 0.63
C VAL A 215 -4.33 5.66 -0.59
N VAL A 216 -3.19 6.32 -0.38
CA VAL A 216 -2.34 6.85 -1.46
C VAL A 216 -1.07 6.01 -1.55
N ILE A 217 -0.79 5.46 -2.72
CA ILE A 217 0.39 4.63 -3.00
C ILE A 217 1.22 5.32 -4.08
N SER A 218 2.40 5.81 -3.73
CA SER A 218 3.31 6.57 -4.62
C SER A 218 4.74 6.50 -4.08
N ASP A 219 5.71 6.87 -4.87
CA ASP A 219 7.09 7.14 -4.44
C ASP A 219 7.31 8.59 -3.97
N PHE A 220 6.28 9.43 -4.07
CA PHE A 220 6.24 10.80 -3.54
C PHE A 220 7.43 11.68 -3.96
N TYR A 221 7.98 11.49 -5.14
CA TYR A 221 9.05 12.31 -5.69
C TYR A 221 8.53 13.66 -6.24
N ASP A 222 8.05 14.50 -5.34
CA ASP A 222 7.65 15.89 -5.64
C ASP A 222 8.00 16.79 -4.44
N ASP A 223 7.65 18.07 -4.46
CA ASP A 223 7.89 18.98 -3.35
C ASP A 223 7.13 18.52 -2.09
N PRO A 224 7.82 18.20 -0.96
CA PRO A 224 7.18 17.71 0.25
C PRO A 224 6.11 18.66 0.79
N ASP A 225 6.33 19.96 0.70
CA ASP A 225 5.39 20.95 1.23
C ASP A 225 4.11 21.03 0.38
N ALA A 226 4.23 20.86 -0.95
CA ALA A 226 3.10 20.77 -1.84
C ALA A 226 2.31 19.47 -1.63
N ILE A 227 3.02 18.33 -1.48
CA ILE A 227 2.42 17.03 -1.18
C ILE A 227 1.63 17.10 0.13
N ILE A 228 2.23 17.62 1.21
CA ILE A 228 1.58 17.72 2.52
C ILE A 228 0.30 18.56 2.42
N LYS A 229 0.32 19.69 1.71
CA LYS A 229 -0.88 20.52 1.48
C LYS A 229 -1.98 19.76 0.73
N ALA A 230 -1.62 18.97 -0.27
CA ALA A 230 -2.57 18.16 -1.01
C ALA A 230 -3.18 17.03 -0.16
N LEU A 231 -2.36 16.38 0.66
CA LEU A 231 -2.84 15.38 1.63
C LEU A 231 -3.72 16.00 2.72
N GLN A 232 -3.41 17.21 3.18
CA GLN A 232 -4.27 17.99 4.08
C GLN A 232 -5.64 18.25 3.47
N HIS A 233 -5.71 18.57 2.16
CA HIS A 233 -6.99 18.77 1.48
C HIS A 233 -7.85 17.50 1.49
N LEU A 234 -7.25 16.32 1.24
CA LEU A 234 -7.94 15.04 1.39
C LEU A 234 -8.47 14.84 2.82
N ARG A 235 -7.64 15.13 3.81
CA ARG A 235 -7.99 14.98 5.24
C ARG A 235 -9.07 15.99 5.68
N PHE A 236 -8.99 17.24 5.22
CA PHE A 236 -9.93 18.31 5.57
C PHE A 236 -11.39 17.98 5.18
N LYS A 237 -11.58 17.22 4.11
CA LYS A 237 -12.93 16.72 3.73
C LYS A 237 -13.46 15.63 4.68
N GLY A 238 -12.75 15.32 5.75
CA GLY A 238 -13.17 14.38 6.80
C GLY A 238 -12.84 12.92 6.48
N ASN A 239 -11.90 12.67 5.54
CA ASN A 239 -11.41 11.34 5.25
C ASN A 239 -10.28 10.96 6.19
N ASP A 240 -10.11 9.66 6.42
CA ASP A 240 -8.90 9.12 7.01
C ASP A 240 -7.90 8.81 5.90
N VAL A 241 -6.73 9.44 5.97
CA VAL A 241 -5.73 9.35 4.91
C VAL A 241 -4.57 8.47 5.38
N ILE A 242 -4.23 7.48 4.57
CA ILE A 242 -3.10 6.57 4.76
C ILE A 242 -2.18 6.72 3.56
N VAL A 243 -0.92 7.00 3.82
CA VAL A 243 0.14 7.15 2.82
C VAL A 243 1.03 5.93 2.85
N PHE A 244 1.13 5.24 1.74
CA PHE A 244 2.10 4.18 1.50
C PHE A 244 3.15 4.69 0.53
N HIS A 245 4.28 5.08 1.09
CA HIS A 245 5.44 5.54 0.36
C HIS A 245 6.25 4.32 -0.09
N VAL A 246 6.32 4.07 -1.40
CA VAL A 246 6.97 2.89 -1.98
C VAL A 246 8.26 3.31 -2.67
N LEU A 247 9.40 2.82 -2.18
CA LEU A 247 10.70 3.04 -2.76
C LEU A 247 11.36 1.69 -3.13
N ASP A 248 12.26 1.72 -4.09
CA ASP A 248 13.18 0.60 -4.29
C ASP A 248 14.24 0.60 -3.19
N LYS A 249 14.73 -0.60 -2.81
CA LYS A 249 15.77 -0.71 -1.78
C LYS A 249 16.97 0.16 -2.10
N ASN A 250 17.39 0.19 -3.36
CA ASN A 250 18.57 0.94 -3.77
C ASN A 250 18.34 2.48 -3.80
N GLU A 251 17.08 2.92 -3.86
CA GLU A 251 16.74 4.34 -3.67
C GLU A 251 16.97 4.81 -2.23
N THR A 252 16.87 3.91 -1.25
CA THR A 252 17.15 4.22 0.15
C THR A 252 18.61 4.03 0.54
N ASP A 253 19.23 2.95 0.05
CA ASP A 253 20.54 2.50 0.52
C ASP A 253 21.69 2.97 -0.38
N PHE A 254 21.42 3.25 -1.66
CA PHE A 254 22.37 3.65 -2.68
C PHE A 254 23.58 2.70 -2.74
N GLU A 255 23.31 1.41 -2.92
CA GLU A 255 24.33 0.34 -2.91
C GLU A 255 24.98 0.15 -4.31
N PHE A 256 25.40 1.22 -4.97
CA PHE A 256 26.17 1.12 -6.21
C PHE A 256 27.66 1.04 -5.89
N THR A 257 28.34 0.03 -6.45
CA THR A 257 29.79 -0.18 -6.29
C THR A 257 30.60 0.27 -7.49
N GLU A 258 29.97 0.43 -8.65
CA GLU A 258 30.59 0.82 -9.91
C GLU A 258 30.02 2.17 -10.39
N PRO A 259 30.79 2.90 -11.23
CA PRO A 259 30.25 4.10 -11.86
C PRO A 259 28.96 3.79 -12.61
N VAL A 260 27.91 4.54 -12.31
CA VAL A 260 26.60 4.35 -12.93
C VAL A 260 26.22 5.57 -13.78
N LEU A 261 25.54 5.29 -14.88
CA LEU A 261 24.87 6.29 -15.66
C LEU A 261 23.43 6.40 -15.12
N LEU A 262 23.12 7.51 -14.48
CA LEU A 262 21.77 7.78 -14.02
C LEU A 262 21.07 8.62 -15.08
N GLU A 263 19.89 8.19 -15.48
CA GLU A 263 19.03 8.88 -16.44
C GLU A 263 17.77 9.34 -15.75
N ASP A 264 17.42 10.61 -15.93
CA ASP A 264 16.15 11.14 -15.47
C ASP A 264 15.00 10.53 -16.29
N SER A 265 14.04 9.92 -15.61
CA SER A 265 12.90 9.26 -16.26
C SER A 265 11.93 10.23 -16.96
N GLU A 266 12.03 11.53 -16.65
CA GLU A 266 11.15 12.58 -17.19
C GLU A 266 11.84 13.40 -18.27
N THR A 267 13.13 13.74 -18.10
CA THR A 267 13.87 14.65 -19.00
C THR A 267 14.86 13.95 -19.94
N GLU A 268 15.10 12.65 -19.73
CA GLU A 268 16.12 11.84 -20.43
C GLU A 268 17.55 12.39 -20.24
N GLU A 269 17.77 13.31 -19.31
CA GLU A 269 19.11 13.78 -18.97
C GLU A 269 19.92 12.68 -18.31
N GLN A 270 21.16 12.50 -18.79
CA GLN A 270 22.07 11.48 -18.29
C GLN A 270 23.20 12.11 -17.47
N ILE A 271 23.43 11.56 -16.28
CA ILE A 271 24.48 12.00 -15.37
C ILE A 271 25.38 10.81 -15.02
N HIS A 272 26.67 10.93 -15.32
CA HIS A 272 27.67 10.00 -14.83
C HIS A 272 27.93 10.23 -13.34
N VAL A 273 27.70 9.23 -12.53
CA VAL A 273 27.86 9.30 -11.09
C VAL A 273 28.96 8.36 -10.62
N LEU A 274 29.86 8.91 -9.84
CA LEU A 274 30.83 8.13 -9.06
C LEU A 274 30.20 7.88 -7.67
N PRO A 275 29.83 6.62 -7.36
CA PRO A 275 29.08 6.30 -6.14
C PRO A 275 29.78 6.79 -4.87
N ASP A 276 31.09 6.60 -4.77
CA ASP A 276 31.88 6.97 -3.58
C ASP A 276 31.79 8.45 -3.21
N VAL A 277 31.55 9.33 -4.20
CA VAL A 277 31.48 10.78 -3.98
C VAL A 277 30.05 11.25 -3.64
N LEU A 278 29.04 10.59 -4.21
CA LEU A 278 27.66 11.03 -4.15
C LEU A 278 26.82 10.30 -3.12
N ALA A 279 27.20 9.08 -2.71
CA ALA A 279 26.39 8.22 -1.87
C ALA A 279 25.90 8.87 -0.57
N ASP A 280 26.78 9.52 0.18
CA ASP A 280 26.40 10.12 1.45
C ASP A 280 25.48 11.33 1.26
N GLY A 281 25.78 12.17 0.28
CA GLY A 281 24.93 13.32 -0.06
C GLY A 281 23.52 12.89 -0.51
N TYR A 282 23.47 11.85 -1.32
CA TYR A 282 22.21 11.29 -1.80
C TYR A 282 21.38 10.67 -0.66
N ARG A 283 21.99 9.77 0.14
CA ARG A 283 21.31 9.13 1.28
C ARG A 283 20.75 10.15 2.26
N ASN A 284 21.51 11.23 2.52
CA ASN A 284 21.06 12.32 3.40
C ASN A 284 19.87 13.06 2.79
N ALA A 285 19.90 13.36 1.49
CA ALA A 285 18.81 14.05 0.81
C ALA A 285 17.52 13.22 0.77
N VAL A 286 17.63 11.92 0.50
CA VAL A 286 16.47 10.99 0.53
C VAL A 286 15.93 10.86 1.94
N ARG A 287 16.80 10.74 2.95
CA ARG A 287 16.37 10.67 4.36
C ARG A 287 15.65 11.94 4.78
N GLU A 288 16.21 13.11 4.47
CA GLU A 288 15.57 14.40 4.76
C GLU A 288 14.19 14.50 4.10
N HIS A 289 14.05 14.10 2.84
CA HIS A 289 12.78 14.07 2.13
C HIS A 289 11.74 13.15 2.81
N ILE A 290 12.14 11.93 3.16
CA ILE A 290 11.29 10.96 3.88
C ILE A 290 10.87 11.52 5.24
N ASP A 291 11.79 12.11 5.99
CA ASP A 291 11.51 12.63 7.33
C ASP A 291 10.58 13.85 7.27
N ARG A 292 10.74 14.74 6.29
CA ARG A 292 9.82 15.87 6.07
C ARG A 292 8.41 15.40 5.75
N LEU A 293 8.25 14.40 4.88
CA LEU A 293 6.94 13.81 4.56
C LEU A 293 6.32 13.14 5.79
N ARG A 294 7.11 12.37 6.55
CA ARG A 294 6.66 11.69 7.77
C ARG A 294 6.20 12.66 8.84
N GLU A 295 6.99 13.69 9.11
CA GLU A 295 6.65 14.73 10.08
C GLU A 295 5.42 15.52 9.66
N GLY A 296 5.37 15.94 8.40
CA GLY A 296 4.21 16.66 7.86
C GLY A 296 2.93 15.84 7.90
N ALA A 297 3.00 14.56 7.60
CA ALA A 297 1.88 13.63 7.71
C ALA A 297 1.42 13.49 9.17
N ALA A 298 2.36 13.27 10.11
CA ALA A 298 2.06 13.11 11.54
C ALA A 298 1.38 14.37 12.13
N GLN A 299 1.88 15.57 11.80
CA GLN A 299 1.29 16.84 12.24
C GLN A 299 -0.17 17.01 11.77
N ASN A 300 -0.53 16.39 10.66
CA ASN A 300 -1.86 16.45 10.05
C ASN A 300 -2.73 15.24 10.35
N LYS A 301 -2.32 14.37 11.27
CA LYS A 301 -3.04 13.12 11.59
C LYS A 301 -3.26 12.23 10.36
N ILE A 302 -2.28 12.21 9.47
CA ILE A 302 -2.20 11.36 8.30
C ILE A 302 -1.27 10.20 8.64
N ASP A 303 -1.71 9.02 8.35
CA ASP A 303 -0.92 7.82 8.59
C ASP A 303 0.10 7.65 7.46
N TYR A 304 1.36 7.54 7.81
CA TYR A 304 2.46 7.41 6.85
C TYR A 304 3.28 6.15 7.14
N GLU A 305 3.51 5.35 6.11
CA GLU A 305 4.38 4.18 6.16
C GLU A 305 5.27 4.12 4.93
N LEU A 306 6.56 3.84 5.17
CA LEU A 306 7.56 3.63 4.13
C LEU A 306 7.74 2.13 3.87
N PHE A 307 7.62 1.73 2.60
CA PHE A 307 7.90 0.38 2.13
C PHE A 307 9.01 0.39 1.10
N THR A 308 9.87 -0.61 1.18
CA THR A 308 10.81 -0.92 0.12
C THR A 308 10.36 -2.17 -0.63
N THR A 309 10.63 -2.21 -1.94
CA THR A 309 10.14 -3.26 -2.85
C THR A 309 10.60 -4.67 -2.52
N ASP A 310 11.63 -4.81 -1.66
CA ASP A 310 12.14 -6.08 -1.13
C ASP A 310 11.38 -6.60 0.10
N LYS A 311 10.53 -5.76 0.72
CA LYS A 311 9.82 -6.15 1.95
C LYS A 311 8.50 -6.87 1.67
N PRO A 312 8.19 -7.90 2.47
CA PRO A 312 6.91 -8.60 2.38
C PRO A 312 5.70 -7.69 2.61
N LEU A 313 4.59 -7.98 1.91
CA LEU A 313 3.36 -7.18 1.95
C LEU A 313 2.55 -7.31 3.25
N ASP A 314 2.81 -8.32 4.07
CA ASP A 314 2.09 -8.58 5.32
C ASP A 314 2.20 -7.41 6.32
N PHE A 315 3.36 -6.75 6.36
CA PHE A 315 3.57 -5.58 7.20
C PHE A 315 2.65 -4.40 6.78
N ALA A 316 2.48 -4.18 5.48
CA ALA A 316 1.59 -3.16 4.95
C ALA A 316 0.13 -3.40 5.34
N LEU A 317 -0.32 -4.66 5.21
CA LEU A 317 -1.67 -5.06 5.60
C LEU A 317 -1.89 -4.94 7.10
N PHE A 318 -0.89 -5.31 7.90
CA PHE A 318 -0.96 -5.15 9.36
C PHE A 318 -1.11 -3.68 9.75
N SER A 319 -0.30 -2.79 9.19
CA SER A 319 -0.38 -1.35 9.44
C SER A 319 -1.77 -0.80 9.09
N PHE A 320 -2.32 -1.16 7.93
CA PHE A 320 -3.65 -0.77 7.51
C PHE A 320 -4.74 -1.23 8.51
N LEU A 321 -4.72 -2.51 8.91
CA LEU A 321 -5.72 -3.05 9.83
C LEU A 321 -5.59 -2.50 11.25
N ALA A 322 -4.35 -2.36 11.77
CA ALA A 322 -4.12 -1.84 13.11
C ALA A 322 -4.64 -0.41 13.27
N ARG A 323 -4.58 0.39 12.22
CA ARG A 323 -5.08 1.77 12.20
C ARG A 323 -6.59 1.81 12.12
N ARG A 324 -7.17 0.98 11.27
CA ARG A 324 -8.62 0.87 11.14
C ARG A 324 -9.30 0.38 12.42
N ALA A 325 -8.66 -0.46 13.22
CA ALA A 325 -9.19 -0.93 14.50
C ALA A 325 -9.25 0.17 15.59
N ARG A 326 -8.62 1.33 15.36
CA ARG A 326 -8.65 2.49 16.27
C ARG A 326 -9.80 3.47 15.97
N GLN A 327 -10.52 3.26 14.87
CA GLN A 327 -11.72 4.01 14.47
C GLN A 327 -12.99 3.33 14.96
#